data_d82ac6bb4ab109022da96752b2dbce17
#
_entry.id   d82ac6bb4ab109022da96752b2dbce17
#
_cell.length_a   1.000
_cell.length_b   1.000
_cell.length_c   1.000
_cell.angle_alpha   90.00
_cell.angle_beta   90.00
_cell.angle_gamma   90.00
#
_symmetry.space_group_name_H-M   'P 1'
#
loop_
_entity.id
_entity.type
_entity.pdbx_description
1 polymer ?
#
loop_
_entity_poly.entity_id
_entity_poly.type
_entity_poly.pdbx_seq_one_letter_code
_entity_poly.pdbx_strand_id
1 'polypeptide(L)'
;MHHYHIRPKGLILVLVLSLLCGCANRHPGLETLQRDTNIPSELDLRDTPFFPQQEYQCGPAALATILAASGVAISPQDLTGKVFLPERRGSLQLELIAASRRYARLPYVLERDLSVILSELAAGRPVLVLQNLGLASYPIWHYAVVVGYETSSNEIILRSGDRHRFIMSTGQFMRSWELADYWAIVALRPGEVPVTPDQERYVRGIAAMESADQTEAAAFFYDTALTLWPDNILALFGAGNIHYA
;
A
#
# COMPACT_ATOMS: atom_id res chain seq x y z
N MET A 1 -35.21 52.81 23.17
CA MET A 1 -34.75 51.39 23.23
C MET A 1 -35.26 50.68 22.00
N HIS A 2 -34.40 50.45 20.98
CA HIS A 2 -34.80 49.73 19.77
C HIS A 2 -34.46 48.24 19.95
N HIS A 3 -35.50 47.41 20.08
CA HIS A 3 -35.35 45.97 20.06
C HIS A 3 -35.22 45.48 18.61
N TYR A 4 -34.03 45.03 18.21
CA TYR A 4 -33.80 44.32 16.95
C TYR A 4 -34.37 42.90 17.08
N HIS A 5 -35.49 42.62 16.47
CA HIS A 5 -36.00 41.27 16.29
C HIS A 5 -35.23 40.58 15.16
N ILE A 6 -34.26 39.75 15.53
CA ILE A 6 -33.58 38.85 14.57
C ILE A 6 -34.62 37.82 14.11
N ARG A 7 -34.96 37.85 12.83
CA ARG A 7 -35.91 36.89 12.24
C ARG A 7 -35.31 35.48 12.27
N PRO A 8 -36.05 34.44 12.76
CA PRO A 8 -35.52 33.09 12.95
C PRO A 8 -34.98 32.44 11.67
N LYS A 9 -35.47 32.89 10.48
CA LYS A 9 -34.94 32.40 9.17
C LYS A 9 -33.51 32.78 8.90
N GLY A 10 -32.98 33.90 9.43
CA GLY A 10 -31.58 34.29 9.29
C GLY A 10 -30.66 33.46 10.17
N LEU A 11 -31.11 33.07 11.36
CA LEU A 11 -30.35 32.26 12.28
C LEU A 11 -30.15 30.82 11.77
N ILE A 12 -31.19 30.25 11.13
CA ILE A 12 -31.15 28.91 10.52
C ILE A 12 -30.17 28.91 9.31
N LEU A 13 -30.19 29.95 8.49
CA LEU A 13 -29.29 30.05 7.35
C LEU A 13 -27.82 30.13 7.78
N VAL A 14 -27.51 30.88 8.82
CA VAL A 14 -26.13 30.99 9.38
C VAL A 14 -25.70 29.67 10.00
N LEU A 15 -26.60 28.95 10.69
CA LEU A 15 -26.31 27.64 11.26
C LEU A 15 -26.05 26.56 10.18
N VAL A 16 -26.79 26.61 9.07
CA VAL A 16 -26.58 25.71 7.93
C VAL A 16 -25.28 26.03 7.18
N LEU A 17 -24.92 27.31 7.01
CA LEU A 17 -23.65 27.71 6.42
C LEU A 17 -22.44 27.32 7.31
N SER A 18 -22.58 27.40 8.63
CA SER A 18 -21.49 27.00 9.54
C SER A 18 -21.27 25.48 9.59
N LEU A 19 -22.30 24.67 9.31
CA LEU A 19 -22.19 23.22 9.19
C LEU A 19 -21.53 22.78 7.87
N LEU A 20 -21.49 23.65 6.84
CA LEU A 20 -20.80 23.38 5.56
C LEU A 20 -19.30 23.70 5.62
N CYS A 21 -18.80 24.38 6.64
CA CYS A 21 -17.38 24.49 6.95
C CYS A 21 -16.87 23.20 7.63
N GLY A 22 -17.26 22.04 7.09
CA GLY A 22 -16.73 20.74 7.52
C GLY A 22 -15.22 20.72 7.35
N CYS A 23 -14.53 20.23 8.35
CA CYS A 23 -13.11 20.02 8.42
C CYS A 23 -12.63 19.34 7.13
N ALA A 24 -12.12 20.11 6.18
CA ALA A 24 -11.26 19.59 5.15
C ALA A 24 -10.00 19.13 5.90
N ASN A 25 -9.86 17.83 6.16
CA ASN A 25 -8.60 17.25 6.57
C ASN A 25 -7.60 17.62 5.48
N ARG A 26 -6.78 18.64 5.77
CA ARG A 26 -5.74 19.10 4.85
C ARG A 26 -4.57 18.14 4.97
N HIS A 27 -4.60 17.07 4.21
CA HIS A 27 -3.37 16.32 3.96
C HIS A 27 -2.38 17.25 3.26
N PRO A 28 -1.08 17.18 3.60
CA PRO A 28 -0.07 17.97 2.90
C PRO A 28 -0.16 17.64 1.40
N GLY A 29 -0.09 18.65 0.56
CA GLY A 29 -0.08 18.45 -0.89
C GLY A 29 1.19 17.70 -1.32
N LEU A 30 1.14 17.00 -2.45
CA LEU A 30 2.29 16.25 -2.98
C LEU A 30 3.54 17.11 -3.18
N GLU A 31 3.40 18.39 -3.52
CA GLU A 31 4.53 19.33 -3.62
C GLU A 31 5.29 19.51 -2.31
N THR A 32 4.59 19.48 -1.16
CA THR A 32 5.21 19.56 0.15
C THR A 32 5.98 18.29 0.45
N LEU A 33 5.35 17.14 0.24
CA LEU A 33 5.98 15.82 0.42
C LEU A 33 7.20 15.64 -0.51
N GLN A 34 7.11 16.10 -1.76
CA GLN A 34 8.22 16.06 -2.71
C GLN A 34 9.43 16.83 -2.20
N ARG A 35 9.23 18.04 -1.69
CA ARG A 35 10.33 18.88 -1.15
C ARG A 35 11.01 18.23 0.04
N ASP A 36 10.24 17.61 0.90
CA ASP A 36 10.73 16.99 2.13
C ASP A 36 11.47 15.66 1.87
N THR A 37 11.10 14.94 0.79
CA THR A 37 11.65 13.61 0.47
C THR A 37 12.65 13.60 -0.68
N ASN A 38 12.85 14.72 -1.36
CA ASN A 38 13.73 14.87 -2.53
C ASN A 38 13.43 13.83 -3.66
N ILE A 39 12.15 13.50 -3.86
CA ILE A 39 11.69 12.62 -4.94
C ILE A 39 11.39 13.43 -6.22
N PRO A 40 11.29 12.79 -7.41
CA PRO A 40 10.89 13.46 -8.65
C PRO A 40 9.53 14.17 -8.52
N SER A 41 9.30 15.22 -9.31
CA SER A 41 8.01 15.93 -9.35
C SER A 41 6.90 15.10 -9.99
N GLU A 42 7.26 14.18 -10.85
CA GLU A 42 6.37 13.22 -11.50
C GLU A 42 7.03 11.86 -11.61
N LEU A 43 6.25 10.82 -11.50
CA LEU A 43 6.69 9.45 -11.72
C LEU A 43 5.52 8.62 -12.25
N ASP A 44 5.77 7.77 -13.23
CA ASP A 44 4.81 6.79 -13.72
C ASP A 44 5.58 5.51 -14.10
N LEU A 45 5.44 4.46 -13.30
CA LEU A 45 6.01 3.14 -13.54
C LEU A 45 5.19 2.42 -14.64
N ARG A 46 5.29 2.92 -15.87
CA ARG A 46 4.46 2.51 -17.03
C ARG A 46 4.57 1.03 -17.35
N ASP A 47 5.75 0.45 -17.13
CA ASP A 47 6.04 -0.96 -17.40
C ASP A 47 5.50 -1.90 -16.32
N THR A 48 4.89 -1.37 -15.26
CA THR A 48 4.21 -2.19 -14.26
C THR A 48 3.10 -3.00 -14.92
N PRO A 49 3.13 -4.34 -14.83
CA PRO A 49 2.10 -5.19 -15.38
C PRO A 49 0.69 -4.77 -14.95
N PHE A 50 -0.28 -5.03 -15.81
CA PHE A 50 -1.67 -4.77 -15.52
C PHE A 50 -2.51 -6.01 -15.80
N PHE A 51 -3.29 -6.40 -14.81
CA PHE A 51 -4.26 -7.48 -14.91
C PHE A 51 -5.66 -6.90 -14.65
N PRO A 52 -6.52 -6.81 -15.69
CA PRO A 52 -7.89 -6.35 -15.52
C PRO A 52 -8.60 -7.22 -14.47
N GLN A 53 -9.30 -6.57 -13.57
CA GLN A 53 -9.97 -7.25 -12.46
C GLN A 53 -11.34 -7.76 -12.92
N GLN A 54 -11.64 -9.02 -12.65
CA GLN A 54 -12.98 -9.55 -12.70
C GLN A 54 -13.72 -9.23 -11.41
N GLU A 55 -15.03 -9.45 -11.40
CA GLU A 55 -15.86 -9.18 -10.23
C GLU A 55 -15.32 -9.92 -8.99
N TYR A 56 -15.13 -9.19 -7.89
CA TYR A 56 -14.55 -9.63 -6.60
C TYR A 56 -13.09 -10.12 -6.64
N GLN A 57 -12.37 -9.99 -7.75
CA GLN A 57 -10.99 -10.47 -7.89
C GLN A 57 -9.93 -9.36 -7.79
N CYS A 58 -10.23 -8.25 -7.10
CA CYS A 58 -9.26 -7.17 -6.91
C CYS A 58 -7.98 -7.64 -6.17
N GLY A 59 -8.10 -8.51 -5.17
CA GLY A 59 -6.96 -9.06 -4.43
C GLY A 59 -5.98 -9.85 -5.29
N PRO A 60 -6.44 -10.92 -5.98
CA PRO A 60 -5.58 -11.69 -6.89
C PRO A 60 -4.91 -10.84 -7.97
N ALA A 61 -5.66 -9.92 -8.61
CA ALA A 61 -5.13 -9.08 -9.68
C ALA A 61 -4.09 -8.07 -9.18
N ALA A 62 -4.36 -7.39 -8.06
CA ALA A 62 -3.43 -6.44 -7.48
C ALA A 62 -2.16 -7.13 -6.95
N LEU A 63 -2.29 -8.32 -6.34
CA LEU A 63 -1.13 -9.09 -5.90
C LEU A 63 -0.31 -9.60 -7.09
N ALA A 64 -0.95 -10.13 -8.15
CA ALA A 64 -0.26 -10.52 -9.36
C ALA A 64 0.54 -9.36 -9.96
N THR A 65 -0.02 -8.15 -9.93
CA THR A 65 0.64 -6.94 -10.44
C THR A 65 1.97 -6.67 -9.73
N ILE A 66 2.00 -6.62 -8.39
CA ILE A 66 3.25 -6.34 -7.66
C ILE A 66 4.23 -7.51 -7.69
N LEU A 67 3.76 -8.76 -7.70
CA LEU A 67 4.61 -9.93 -7.85
C LEU A 67 5.25 -9.99 -9.25
N ALA A 68 4.48 -9.75 -10.31
CA ALA A 68 5.01 -9.70 -11.67
C ALA A 68 6.00 -8.55 -11.85
N ALA A 69 5.72 -7.36 -11.29
CA ALA A 69 6.66 -6.24 -11.27
C ALA A 69 7.97 -6.58 -10.54
N SER A 70 7.91 -7.46 -9.54
CA SER A 70 9.10 -7.99 -8.85
C SER A 70 9.80 -9.14 -9.58
N GLY A 71 9.37 -9.47 -10.81
CA GLY A 71 10.01 -10.49 -11.66
C GLY A 71 9.46 -11.91 -11.48
N VAL A 72 8.30 -12.08 -10.85
CA VAL A 72 7.63 -13.39 -10.76
C VAL A 72 6.75 -13.61 -12.00
N ALA A 73 6.94 -14.72 -12.70
CA ALA A 73 6.04 -15.12 -13.78
C ALA A 73 4.72 -15.65 -13.16
N ILE A 74 3.68 -14.83 -13.12
CA ILE A 74 2.44 -15.11 -12.42
C ILE A 74 1.25 -14.40 -13.08
N SER A 75 0.07 -15.00 -12.92
CA SER A 75 -1.22 -14.44 -13.31
C SER A 75 -2.20 -14.39 -12.11
N PRO A 76 -3.28 -13.60 -12.19
CA PRO A 76 -4.31 -13.60 -11.15
C PRO A 76 -4.95 -14.99 -10.92
N GLN A 77 -5.04 -15.81 -11.96
CA GLN A 77 -5.61 -17.16 -11.89
C GLN A 77 -4.79 -18.07 -10.97
N ASP A 78 -3.45 -17.93 -10.98
CA ASP A 78 -2.54 -18.69 -10.11
C ASP A 78 -2.73 -18.35 -8.63
N LEU A 79 -3.27 -17.18 -8.35
CA LEU A 79 -3.50 -16.65 -7.01
C LEU A 79 -4.93 -16.84 -6.51
N THR A 80 -5.93 -16.95 -7.41
CA THR A 80 -7.34 -16.98 -7.01
C THR A 80 -7.62 -18.05 -5.95
N GLY A 81 -7.15 -19.28 -6.15
CA GLY A 81 -7.34 -20.37 -5.17
C GLY A 81 -6.54 -20.20 -3.86
N LYS A 82 -5.65 -19.23 -3.78
CA LYS A 82 -4.77 -18.99 -2.61
C LYS A 82 -5.20 -17.80 -1.76
N VAL A 83 -5.81 -16.79 -2.40
CA VAL A 83 -6.10 -15.51 -1.72
C VAL A 83 -7.56 -15.08 -1.79
N PHE A 84 -8.36 -15.67 -2.68
CA PHE A 84 -9.79 -15.35 -2.79
C PHE A 84 -10.61 -16.21 -1.84
N LEU A 85 -11.44 -15.57 -1.03
CA LEU A 85 -12.35 -16.20 -0.09
C LEU A 85 -13.80 -16.04 -0.61
N PRO A 86 -14.41 -17.09 -1.18
CA PRO A 86 -15.74 -17.02 -1.78
C PRO A 86 -16.83 -16.52 -0.82
N GLU A 87 -16.79 -16.95 0.43
CA GLU A 87 -17.75 -16.58 1.48
C GLU A 87 -17.69 -15.08 1.81
N ARG A 88 -16.52 -14.44 1.62
CA ARG A 88 -16.29 -13.01 1.84
C ARG A 88 -16.36 -12.18 0.56
N ARG A 89 -16.50 -12.84 -0.59
CA ARG A 89 -16.45 -12.21 -1.92
C ARG A 89 -15.24 -11.25 -2.06
N GLY A 90 -14.07 -11.71 -1.61
CA GLY A 90 -12.86 -10.90 -1.61
C GLY A 90 -11.65 -11.59 -1.01
N SER A 91 -10.60 -10.85 -0.76
CA SER A 91 -9.35 -11.31 -0.17
C SER A 91 -9.05 -10.57 1.13
N LEU A 92 -8.38 -11.25 2.06
CA LEU A 92 -7.85 -10.61 3.26
C LEU A 92 -6.38 -10.24 3.07
N GLN A 93 -5.92 -9.23 3.78
CA GLN A 93 -4.52 -8.80 3.76
C GLN A 93 -3.55 -9.93 4.14
N LEU A 94 -3.91 -10.75 5.12
CA LEU A 94 -3.10 -11.88 5.58
C LEU A 94 -2.89 -12.92 4.48
N GLU A 95 -3.92 -13.20 3.65
CA GLU A 95 -3.81 -14.13 2.53
C GLU A 95 -2.86 -13.60 1.44
N LEU A 96 -2.93 -12.29 1.16
CA LEU A 96 -2.02 -11.63 0.21
C LEU A 96 -0.57 -11.69 0.70
N ILE A 97 -0.35 -11.43 1.98
CA ILE A 97 0.96 -11.52 2.63
C ILE A 97 1.50 -12.97 2.58
N ALA A 98 0.68 -13.95 2.97
CA ALA A 98 1.08 -15.36 2.96
C ALA A 98 1.38 -15.86 1.54
N ALA A 99 0.56 -15.47 0.55
CA ALA A 99 0.79 -15.82 -0.84
C ALA A 99 2.09 -15.23 -1.39
N SER A 100 2.41 -13.96 -1.08
CA SER A 100 3.67 -13.32 -1.51
C SER A 100 4.90 -14.13 -1.09
N ARG A 101 4.91 -14.63 0.14
CA ARG A 101 6.02 -15.45 0.66
C ARG A 101 6.21 -16.72 -0.15
N ARG A 102 5.14 -17.40 -0.57
CA ARG A 102 5.21 -18.63 -1.38
C ARG A 102 5.88 -18.43 -2.75
N TYR A 103 6.00 -17.18 -3.19
CA TYR A 103 6.71 -16.80 -4.41
C TYR A 103 8.10 -16.18 -4.14
N ALA A 104 8.68 -16.51 -2.98
CA ALA A 104 9.99 -16.01 -2.56
C ALA A 104 10.09 -14.47 -2.58
N ARG A 105 9.00 -13.78 -2.24
CA ARG A 105 8.98 -12.32 -2.07
C ARG A 105 8.68 -12.00 -0.62
N LEU A 106 9.46 -11.07 -0.04
CA LEU A 106 9.19 -10.55 1.29
C LEU A 106 8.12 -9.45 1.19
N PRO A 107 6.86 -9.73 1.61
CA PRO A 107 5.85 -8.69 1.69
C PRO A 107 6.16 -7.77 2.87
N TYR A 108 6.50 -6.53 2.58
CA TYR A 108 6.80 -5.56 3.61
C TYR A 108 5.65 -4.56 3.75
N VAL A 109 5.03 -4.55 4.94
CA VAL A 109 3.96 -3.61 5.26
C VAL A 109 4.59 -2.24 5.53
N LEU A 110 4.17 -1.24 4.75
CA LEU A 110 4.70 0.12 4.83
C LEU A 110 4.16 0.87 6.05
N GLU A 111 4.85 1.94 6.42
CA GLU A 111 4.35 2.90 7.39
C GLU A 111 3.15 3.68 6.83
N ARG A 112 2.33 4.22 7.73
CA ARG A 112 1.09 4.93 7.43
C ARG A 112 1.34 6.36 6.95
N ASP A 113 2.26 6.51 6.00
CA ASP A 113 2.70 7.78 5.46
C ASP A 113 2.76 7.73 3.94
N LEU A 114 2.14 8.71 3.28
CA LEU A 114 2.14 8.82 1.83
C LEU A 114 3.57 9.02 1.30
N SER A 115 4.43 9.73 2.03
CA SER A 115 5.82 9.94 1.63
C SER A 115 6.59 8.64 1.45
N VAL A 116 6.28 7.61 2.25
CA VAL A 116 6.87 6.28 2.14
C VAL A 116 6.42 5.60 0.84
N ILE A 117 5.12 5.70 0.49
CA ILE A 117 4.63 5.20 -0.81
C ILE A 117 5.35 5.87 -1.97
N LEU A 118 5.47 7.21 -1.94
CA LEU A 118 6.14 7.96 -3.00
C LEU A 118 7.63 7.58 -3.11
N SER A 119 8.29 7.34 -1.99
CA SER A 119 9.69 6.92 -1.94
C SER A 119 9.89 5.50 -2.50
N GLU A 120 8.97 4.57 -2.21
CA GLU A 120 8.98 3.21 -2.79
C GLU A 120 8.79 3.26 -4.30
N LEU A 121 7.88 4.11 -4.79
CA LEU A 121 7.70 4.34 -6.22
C LEU A 121 8.97 4.91 -6.86
N ALA A 122 9.61 5.89 -6.22
CA ALA A 122 10.88 6.45 -6.69
C ALA A 122 12.02 5.42 -6.73
N ALA A 123 11.95 4.39 -5.88
CA ALA A 123 12.83 3.24 -5.93
C ALA A 123 12.40 2.17 -6.97
N GLY A 124 11.40 2.46 -7.82
CA GLY A 124 10.91 1.58 -8.88
C GLY A 124 9.97 0.47 -8.40
N ARG A 125 9.44 0.54 -7.19
CA ARG A 125 8.57 -0.48 -6.62
C ARG A 125 7.12 -0.01 -6.57
N PRO A 126 6.20 -0.64 -7.33
CA PRO A 126 4.77 -0.38 -7.23
C PRO A 126 4.24 -0.87 -5.87
N VAL A 127 3.26 -0.14 -5.33
CA VAL A 127 2.73 -0.35 -3.98
C VAL A 127 1.30 -0.85 -4.04
N LEU A 128 1.03 -2.03 -3.49
CA LEU A 128 -0.33 -2.55 -3.32
C LEU A 128 -0.96 -1.90 -2.09
N VAL A 129 -2.14 -1.31 -2.27
CA VAL A 129 -2.89 -0.64 -1.21
C VAL A 129 -4.29 -1.24 -1.06
N LEU A 130 -4.81 -1.21 0.17
CA LEU A 130 -6.24 -1.41 0.42
C LEU A 130 -6.91 -0.04 0.52
N GLN A 131 -8.06 0.10 -0.11
CA GLN A 131 -8.91 1.29 -0.05
C GLN A 131 -10.31 0.91 0.43
N ASN A 132 -10.97 1.83 1.12
CA ASN A 132 -12.40 1.80 1.31
C ASN A 132 -13.03 2.89 0.44
N LEU A 133 -13.65 2.48 -0.66
CA LEU A 133 -14.30 3.38 -1.62
C LEU A 133 -15.71 3.81 -1.19
N GLY A 134 -16.19 3.27 -0.07
CA GLY A 134 -17.48 3.59 0.52
C GLY A 134 -17.39 4.54 1.71
N LEU A 135 -18.23 4.30 2.69
CA LEU A 135 -18.28 5.03 3.96
C LEU A 135 -17.68 4.18 5.09
N ALA A 136 -17.30 4.80 6.20
CA ALA A 136 -16.85 4.06 7.38
C ALA A 136 -17.91 3.07 7.91
N SER A 137 -19.20 3.46 7.85
CA SER A 137 -20.33 2.64 8.26
C SER A 137 -20.80 1.63 7.19
N TYR A 138 -20.41 1.80 5.94
CA TYR A 138 -20.76 0.94 4.82
C TYR A 138 -19.56 0.82 3.87
N PRO A 139 -18.55 -0.01 4.22
CA PRO A 139 -17.32 -0.08 3.47
C PRO A 139 -17.48 -0.82 2.14
N ILE A 140 -16.75 -0.33 1.13
CA ILE A 140 -16.55 -0.97 -0.16
C ILE A 140 -15.05 -1.19 -0.31
N TRP A 141 -14.59 -2.39 0.07
CA TRP A 141 -13.17 -2.74 0.08
C TRP A 141 -12.65 -2.98 -1.33
N HIS A 142 -11.53 -2.38 -1.64
CA HIS A 142 -10.91 -2.46 -2.94
C HIS A 142 -9.39 -2.48 -2.85
N TYR A 143 -8.75 -3.42 -3.55
CA TYR A 143 -7.30 -3.45 -3.72
C TYR A 143 -6.93 -2.78 -5.04
N ALA A 144 -5.94 -1.89 -4.98
CA ALA A 144 -5.35 -1.22 -6.12
C ALA A 144 -3.82 -1.22 -6.00
N VAL A 145 -3.12 -0.91 -7.09
CA VAL A 145 -1.67 -0.76 -7.07
C VAL A 145 -1.32 0.66 -7.47
N VAL A 146 -0.65 1.38 -6.58
CA VAL A 146 -0.09 2.70 -6.87
C VAL A 146 1.15 2.50 -7.73
N VAL A 147 1.18 3.19 -8.88
CA VAL A 147 2.26 3.06 -9.86
C VAL A 147 2.89 4.40 -10.22
N GLY A 148 2.34 5.50 -9.70
CA GLY A 148 2.89 6.81 -9.99
C GLY A 148 2.13 7.95 -9.32
N TYR A 149 2.62 9.15 -9.56
CA TYR A 149 2.06 10.40 -9.06
C TYR A 149 2.51 11.58 -9.92
N GLU A 150 1.77 12.68 -9.82
CA GLU A 150 2.14 13.98 -10.37
C GLU A 150 1.89 15.07 -9.34
N THR A 151 2.95 15.78 -8.94
CA THR A 151 2.88 16.76 -7.84
C THR A 151 2.16 18.03 -8.26
N SER A 152 2.35 18.49 -9.51
CA SER A 152 1.76 19.73 -10.02
C SER A 152 0.24 19.68 -10.10
N SER A 153 -0.33 18.53 -10.48
CA SER A 153 -1.77 18.29 -10.53
C SER A 153 -2.33 17.68 -9.23
N ASN A 154 -1.45 17.32 -8.27
CA ASN A 154 -1.80 16.68 -7.01
C ASN A 154 -2.57 15.37 -7.22
N GLU A 155 -2.05 14.51 -8.09
CA GLU A 155 -2.66 13.27 -8.56
C GLU A 155 -1.82 12.03 -8.19
N ILE A 156 -2.52 10.93 -7.94
CA ILE A 156 -1.98 9.58 -7.76
C ILE A 156 -2.42 8.71 -8.93
N ILE A 157 -1.50 7.93 -9.49
CA ILE A 157 -1.73 7.03 -10.62
C ILE A 157 -1.78 5.60 -10.12
N LEU A 158 -2.86 4.87 -10.47
CA LEU A 158 -3.11 3.51 -10.02
C LEU A 158 -3.38 2.55 -11.18
N ARG A 159 -3.09 1.27 -10.94
CA ARG A 159 -3.73 0.13 -11.61
C ARG A 159 -4.94 -0.26 -10.78
N SER A 160 -6.16 -0.12 -11.29
CA SER A 160 -7.37 -0.29 -10.49
C SER A 160 -8.56 -0.73 -11.35
N GLY A 161 -9.24 -1.79 -10.93
CA GLY A 161 -10.38 -2.32 -11.64
C GLY A 161 -10.02 -2.79 -13.05
N ASP A 162 -10.72 -2.28 -14.03
CA ASP A 162 -10.49 -2.48 -15.47
C ASP A 162 -9.60 -1.39 -16.10
N ARG A 163 -9.09 -0.46 -15.29
CA ARG A 163 -8.33 0.71 -15.76
C ARG A 163 -6.83 0.51 -15.56
N HIS A 164 -6.12 0.38 -16.68
CA HIS A 164 -4.67 0.33 -16.73
C HIS A 164 -4.01 1.57 -16.10
N ARG A 165 -4.59 2.75 -16.29
CA ARG A 165 -4.13 4.02 -15.73
C ARG A 165 -5.32 4.78 -15.14
N PHE A 166 -5.56 4.58 -13.87
CA PHE A 166 -6.60 5.29 -13.13
C PHE A 166 -5.96 6.45 -12.37
N ILE A 167 -6.45 7.67 -12.63
CA ILE A 167 -5.99 8.88 -11.96
C ILE A 167 -6.99 9.24 -10.86
N MET A 168 -6.47 9.50 -9.69
CA MET A 168 -7.23 9.90 -8.52
C MET A 168 -6.56 11.10 -7.87
N SER A 169 -7.32 12.12 -7.44
CA SER A 169 -6.72 13.20 -6.66
C SER A 169 -6.14 12.68 -5.34
N THR A 170 -5.05 13.28 -4.89
CA THR A 170 -4.40 12.88 -3.62
C THR A 170 -5.38 12.90 -2.45
N GLY A 171 -6.28 13.88 -2.40
CA GLY A 171 -7.29 13.96 -1.34
C GLY A 171 -8.29 12.80 -1.35
N GLN A 172 -8.71 12.34 -2.53
CA GLN A 172 -9.58 11.16 -2.67
C GLN A 172 -8.83 9.87 -2.30
N PHE A 173 -7.58 9.74 -2.75
CA PHE A 173 -6.71 8.62 -2.40
C PHE A 173 -6.52 8.53 -0.88
N MET A 174 -6.07 9.60 -0.25
CA MET A 174 -5.82 9.66 1.19
C MET A 174 -7.05 9.28 2.00
N ARG A 175 -8.22 9.83 1.65
CA ARG A 175 -9.47 9.50 2.34
C ARG A 175 -9.81 8.01 2.23
N SER A 176 -9.72 7.42 1.05
CA SER A 176 -10.05 6.00 0.85
C SER A 176 -9.03 5.07 1.52
N TRP A 177 -7.77 5.47 1.55
CA TRP A 177 -6.67 4.74 2.18
C TRP A 177 -6.72 4.86 3.72
N GLU A 178 -7.02 6.06 4.25
CA GLU A 178 -7.28 6.28 5.68
C GLU A 178 -8.41 5.39 6.21
N LEU A 179 -9.53 5.32 5.48
CA LEU A 179 -10.66 4.46 5.82
C LEU A 179 -10.33 2.96 5.76
N ALA A 180 -9.18 2.59 5.21
CA ALA A 180 -8.62 1.25 5.16
C ALA A 180 -7.39 1.09 6.09
N ASP A 181 -7.29 1.92 7.13
CA ASP A 181 -6.22 1.92 8.13
C ASP A 181 -4.82 2.05 7.51
N TYR A 182 -4.72 2.78 6.39
CA TYR A 182 -3.47 3.05 5.67
C TYR A 182 -2.68 1.79 5.29
N TRP A 183 -3.38 0.67 5.02
CA TRP A 183 -2.70 -0.57 4.69
C TRP A 183 -2.07 -0.52 3.30
N ALA A 184 -0.77 -0.80 3.25
CA ALA A 184 0.02 -0.84 2.02
C ALA A 184 1.16 -1.85 2.14
N ILE A 185 1.51 -2.53 1.04
CA ILE A 185 2.67 -3.43 0.95
C ILE A 185 3.45 -3.25 -0.34
N VAL A 186 4.75 -3.57 -0.26
CA VAL A 186 5.61 -3.85 -1.40
C VAL A 186 6.04 -5.32 -1.38
N ALA A 187 6.38 -5.88 -2.54
CA ALA A 187 6.93 -7.22 -2.69
C ALA A 187 8.44 -7.12 -2.96
N LEU A 188 9.24 -7.28 -1.93
CA LEU A 188 10.70 -7.20 -2.02
C LEU A 188 11.30 -8.48 -2.61
N ARG A 189 12.26 -8.33 -3.51
CA ARG A 189 13.09 -9.43 -4.02
C ARG A 189 14.14 -9.81 -2.99
N PRO A 190 14.64 -11.06 -2.99
CA PRO A 190 15.82 -11.43 -2.18
C PRO A 190 16.96 -10.42 -2.36
N GLY A 191 17.50 -9.92 -1.25
CA GLY A 191 18.53 -8.89 -1.22
C GLY A 191 18.02 -7.44 -1.24
N GLU A 192 16.72 -7.19 -1.40
CA GLU A 192 16.15 -5.86 -1.34
C GLU A 192 15.72 -5.47 0.07
N VAL A 193 15.79 -4.16 0.35
CA VAL A 193 15.24 -3.53 1.55
C VAL A 193 14.24 -2.44 1.15
N PRO A 194 13.23 -2.14 1.97
CA PRO A 194 12.37 -0.98 1.73
C PRO A 194 13.14 0.32 1.90
N VAL A 195 12.63 1.44 1.37
CA VAL A 195 13.31 2.74 1.49
C VAL A 195 13.43 3.18 2.96
N THR A 196 12.43 2.87 3.77
CA THR A 196 12.43 3.11 5.21
C THR A 196 12.37 1.78 5.97
N PRO A 197 13.53 1.09 6.16
CA PRO A 197 13.54 -0.21 6.80
C PRO A 197 13.40 -0.09 8.33
N ASP A 198 12.36 -0.74 8.87
CA ASP A 198 12.28 -1.04 10.30
C ASP A 198 12.90 -2.40 10.57
N GLN A 199 13.90 -2.43 11.43
CA GLN A 199 14.70 -3.63 11.72
C GLN A 199 13.85 -4.81 12.18
N GLU A 200 12.96 -4.58 13.13
CA GLU A 200 12.15 -5.65 13.72
C GLU A 200 11.15 -6.22 12.72
N ARG A 201 10.44 -5.34 12.00
CA ARG A 201 9.47 -5.72 10.97
C ARG A 201 10.12 -6.51 9.84
N TYR A 202 11.29 -6.06 9.38
CA TYR A 202 12.03 -6.72 8.30
C TYR A 202 12.47 -8.12 8.71
N VAL A 203 13.14 -8.28 9.86
CA VAL A 203 13.64 -9.57 10.34
C VAL A 203 12.51 -10.54 10.69
N ARG A 204 11.42 -10.07 11.30
CA ARG A 204 10.22 -10.90 11.52
C ARG A 204 9.59 -11.37 10.20
N GLY A 205 9.61 -10.50 9.19
CA GLY A 205 9.15 -10.86 7.84
C GLY A 205 9.96 -12.01 7.25
N ILE A 206 11.28 -12.02 7.44
CA ILE A 206 12.19 -13.09 6.98
C ILE A 206 11.88 -14.39 7.71
N ALA A 207 11.76 -14.38 9.04
CA ALA A 207 11.43 -15.57 9.82
C ALA A 207 10.11 -16.22 9.37
N ALA A 208 9.14 -15.39 8.95
CA ALA A 208 7.89 -15.89 8.40
C ALA A 208 8.02 -16.48 6.99
N MET A 209 9.10 -16.20 6.25
CA MET A 209 9.42 -16.87 4.97
C MET A 209 9.96 -18.29 5.21
N GLU A 210 10.79 -18.50 6.23
CA GLU A 210 11.22 -19.83 6.63
C GLU A 210 10.00 -20.73 6.94
N SER A 211 9.04 -20.21 7.70
CA SER A 211 7.79 -20.93 8.01
C SER A 211 6.93 -21.24 6.77
N ALA A 212 7.23 -20.62 5.64
CA ALA A 212 6.57 -20.83 4.35
C ALA A 212 7.44 -21.68 3.38
N ASP A 213 8.42 -22.42 3.90
CA ASP A 213 9.37 -23.26 3.15
C ASP A 213 10.20 -22.48 2.10
N GLN A 214 10.46 -21.17 2.37
CA GLN A 214 11.26 -20.32 1.49
C GLN A 214 12.67 -20.07 2.07
N THR A 215 13.32 -21.13 2.51
CA THR A 215 14.61 -21.08 3.23
C THR A 215 15.72 -20.43 2.41
N GLU A 216 15.82 -20.74 1.11
CA GLU A 216 16.83 -20.15 0.24
C GLU A 216 16.65 -18.63 0.09
N ALA A 217 15.42 -18.17 -0.14
CA ALA A 217 15.13 -16.75 -0.21
C ALA A 217 15.35 -16.05 1.14
N ALA A 218 14.98 -16.70 2.25
CA ALA A 218 15.17 -16.20 3.60
C ALA A 218 16.67 -15.99 3.90
N ALA A 219 17.56 -16.90 3.44
CA ALA A 219 19.00 -16.75 3.60
C ALA A 219 19.52 -15.44 3.01
N PHE A 220 19.15 -15.11 1.76
CA PHE A 220 19.54 -13.84 1.13
C PHE A 220 19.02 -12.62 1.89
N PHE A 221 17.82 -12.70 2.44
CA PHE A 221 17.27 -11.60 3.25
C PHE A 221 17.98 -11.47 4.59
N TYR A 222 18.38 -12.58 5.24
CA TYR A 222 19.16 -12.52 6.47
C TYR A 222 20.55 -11.94 6.24
N ASP A 223 21.24 -12.31 5.16
CA ASP A 223 22.54 -11.71 4.79
C ASP A 223 22.41 -10.19 4.60
N THR A 224 21.34 -9.77 3.94
CA THR A 224 21.02 -8.35 3.77
C THR A 224 20.75 -7.67 5.12
N ALA A 225 19.95 -8.30 5.99
CA ALA A 225 19.66 -7.81 7.32
C ALA A 225 20.93 -7.64 8.17
N LEU A 226 21.83 -8.61 8.13
CA LEU A 226 23.10 -8.59 8.87
C LEU A 226 24.10 -7.58 8.30
N THR A 227 24.01 -7.24 7.01
CA THR A 227 24.77 -6.13 6.43
C THR A 227 24.32 -4.78 6.99
N LEU A 228 23.03 -4.61 7.22
CA LEU A 228 22.45 -3.37 7.76
C LEU A 228 22.51 -3.30 9.29
N TRP A 229 22.29 -4.44 9.94
CA TRP A 229 22.18 -4.60 11.40
C TRP A 229 23.00 -5.80 11.86
N PRO A 230 24.35 -5.68 11.93
CA PRO A 230 25.24 -6.80 12.20
C PRO A 230 25.00 -7.50 13.55
N ASP A 231 24.49 -6.74 14.52
CA ASP A 231 24.26 -7.22 15.90
C ASP A 231 22.81 -7.69 16.13
N ASN A 232 21.99 -7.83 15.06
CA ASN A 232 20.63 -8.29 15.21
C ASN A 232 20.58 -9.77 15.58
N ILE A 233 20.23 -10.08 16.82
CA ILE A 233 20.25 -11.44 17.37
C ILE A 233 19.31 -12.37 16.61
N LEU A 234 18.11 -11.91 16.22
CA LEU A 234 17.15 -12.74 15.47
C LEU A 234 17.65 -13.05 14.06
N ALA A 235 18.30 -12.09 13.39
CA ALA A 235 18.90 -12.33 12.09
C ALA A 235 20.10 -13.28 12.18
N LEU A 236 20.97 -13.12 13.19
CA LEU A 236 22.08 -14.03 13.45
C LEU A 236 21.61 -15.46 13.72
N PHE A 237 20.55 -15.60 14.52
CA PHE A 237 19.96 -16.91 14.85
C PHE A 237 19.33 -17.55 13.61
N GLY A 238 18.52 -16.80 12.84
CA GLY A 238 17.89 -17.31 11.62
C GLY A 238 18.91 -17.71 10.55
N ALA A 239 19.91 -16.86 10.28
CA ALA A 239 21.00 -17.20 9.36
C ALA A 239 21.76 -18.45 9.81
N GLY A 240 22.08 -18.54 11.12
CA GLY A 240 22.74 -19.71 11.69
C GLY A 240 21.93 -21.00 11.50
N ASN A 241 20.65 -20.99 11.76
CA ASN A 241 19.76 -22.14 11.57
C ASN A 241 19.75 -22.62 10.12
N ILE A 242 19.69 -21.71 9.15
CA ILE A 242 19.69 -22.07 7.72
C ILE A 242 21.01 -22.69 7.29
N HIS A 243 22.13 -22.25 7.83
CA HIS A 243 23.46 -22.81 7.48
C HIS A 243 23.72 -24.20 8.09
N TYR A 244 22.99 -24.59 9.14
CA TYR A 244 23.15 -25.88 9.80
C TYR A 244 22.08 -26.93 9.39
N ALA A 245 21.05 -26.54 8.62
CA ALA A 245 19.99 -27.44 8.15
C ALA A 245 20.34 -28.08 6.80
#